data_4150369b141d8c653093800095dcf593
#
_entry.id   4150369b141d8c653093800095dcf593
#
_cell.length_a   1.000
_cell.length_b   1.000
_cell.length_c   1.000
_cell.angle_alpha   90.00
_cell.angle_beta   90.00
_cell.angle_gamma   90.00
#
_symmetry.space_group_name_H-M   'P 1'
#
loop_
_entity.id
_entity.type
_entity.pdbx_description
1 polymer ?
#
loop_
_entity_poly.entity_id
_entity_poly.type
_entity_poly.pdbx_seq_one_letter_code
_entity_poly.pdbx_strand_id
1 'polypeptide(L)'
;MDCLMSLILIGTFVMYSEVEAGGSCLRLGGNNRPAFTATLNTHPLTLSGNNVIAKFDNVILNRGDGYDPKTGKFTAPKSGLYQFSFTIMSNGGSELHMVVVKNGNSIMKLYGSKIHGATETANPVLELKEGDCVYLTHGVSASQQMVGHHYSHMSGYYIGE
;
A
#
# COMPACT_ATOMS: atom_id res chain seq x y z
N MET A 1 68.33 -51.64 8.90
CA MET A 1 68.75 -50.27 8.40
C MET A 1 67.63 -49.86 7.45
N ASP A 2 66.73 -49.12 7.99
CA ASP A 2 65.39 -48.88 7.43
C ASP A 2 65.42 -47.66 6.51
N CYS A 3 64.97 -47.85 5.30
CA CYS A 3 64.79 -46.75 4.39
C CYS A 3 63.26 -46.48 4.29
N LEU A 4 62.77 -45.46 5.02
CA LEU A 4 61.39 -44.98 4.96
C LEU A 4 61.23 -44.24 3.63
N MET A 5 60.39 -44.82 2.75
CA MET A 5 59.89 -44.14 1.59
C MET A 5 58.69 -43.27 2.01
N SER A 6 58.91 -41.97 1.96
CA SER A 6 57.83 -40.99 2.17
C SER A 6 56.99 -40.91 0.88
N LEU A 7 55.73 -41.41 0.93
CA LEU A 7 54.78 -41.17 -0.12
C LEU A 7 54.24 -39.76 0.00
N ILE A 8 54.60 -38.90 -0.97
CA ILE A 8 53.96 -37.59 -1.15
C ILE A 8 52.68 -37.82 -1.91
N LEU A 9 51.55 -37.80 -1.19
CA LEU A 9 50.22 -37.70 -1.80
C LEU A 9 50.05 -36.28 -2.36
N ILE A 10 50.13 -36.13 -3.68
CA ILE A 10 49.72 -34.91 -4.38
C ILE A 10 48.22 -34.96 -4.45
N GLY A 11 47.54 -34.37 -3.48
CA GLY A 11 46.12 -34.13 -3.54
C GLY A 11 45.77 -33.10 -4.60
N THR A 12 45.22 -33.55 -5.73
CA THR A 12 44.56 -32.66 -6.69
C THR A 12 43.35 -32.09 -6.04
N PHE A 13 43.47 -30.86 -5.59
CA PHE A 13 42.32 -30.09 -5.10
C PHE A 13 41.49 -29.70 -6.34
N VAL A 14 40.45 -30.47 -6.61
CA VAL A 14 39.43 -30.08 -7.60
C VAL A 14 38.58 -29.01 -6.92
N MET A 15 38.85 -27.77 -7.28
CA MET A 15 37.98 -26.63 -6.93
C MET A 15 36.68 -26.80 -7.71
N TYR A 16 35.68 -27.37 -7.08
CA TYR A 16 34.32 -27.21 -7.54
C TYR A 16 33.96 -25.75 -7.31
N SER A 17 33.95 -24.96 -8.37
CA SER A 17 33.23 -23.69 -8.35
C SER A 17 31.76 -24.03 -8.29
N GLU A 18 31.17 -23.95 -7.10
CA GLU A 18 29.73 -23.87 -6.97
C GLU A 18 29.28 -22.60 -7.70
N VAL A 19 28.74 -22.78 -8.90
CA VAL A 19 27.94 -21.75 -9.54
C VAL A 19 26.65 -21.67 -8.72
N GLU A 20 26.70 -20.84 -7.67
CA GLU A 20 25.47 -20.36 -7.08
C GLU A 20 24.68 -19.70 -8.20
N ALA A 21 23.64 -20.36 -8.64
CA ALA A 21 22.56 -19.72 -9.37
C ALA A 21 21.91 -18.73 -8.41
N GLY A 22 22.64 -17.63 -8.19
CA GLY A 22 22.17 -16.50 -7.41
C GLY A 22 21.00 -15.87 -8.14
N GLY A 23 19.82 -16.46 -8.00
CA GLY A 23 18.60 -15.68 -8.06
C GLY A 23 18.74 -14.62 -6.98
N SER A 24 19.31 -13.47 -7.35
CA SER A 24 19.27 -12.29 -6.51
C SER A 24 17.81 -11.89 -6.36
N CYS A 25 17.13 -12.58 -5.45
CA CYS A 25 15.95 -12.02 -4.82
C CYS A 25 16.47 -10.75 -4.16
N LEU A 26 16.22 -9.60 -4.79
CA LEU A 26 16.50 -8.29 -4.22
C LEU A 26 16.02 -8.33 -2.77
N ARG A 27 16.90 -8.55 -1.82
CA ARG A 27 16.65 -8.21 -0.42
C ARG A 27 16.50 -6.70 -0.41
N LEU A 28 15.25 -6.27 -0.60
CA LEU A 28 14.87 -4.89 -0.38
C LEU A 28 15.35 -4.53 1.01
N GLY A 29 16.41 -3.74 1.06
CA GLY A 29 17.18 -3.49 2.27
C GLY A 29 16.30 -3.07 3.45
N GLY A 30 16.57 -3.64 4.60
CA GLY A 30 16.10 -3.28 5.93
C GLY A 30 14.57 -3.21 6.10
N ASN A 31 14.09 -3.86 7.12
CA ASN A 31 12.70 -4.07 7.56
C ASN A 31 11.86 -2.79 7.80
N ASN A 32 12.24 -1.63 7.28
CA ASN A 32 11.66 -0.33 7.62
C ASN A 32 11.03 0.39 6.42
N ARG A 33 10.39 -0.34 5.50
CA ARG A 33 9.59 0.27 4.44
C ARG A 33 8.14 0.34 4.86
N PRO A 34 7.57 1.52 5.13
CA PRO A 34 6.17 1.68 5.46
C PRO A 34 5.28 1.12 4.34
N ALA A 35 4.25 0.38 4.75
CA ALA A 35 3.25 -0.15 3.84
C ALA A 35 1.96 -0.42 4.61
N PHE A 36 0.82 -0.16 3.99
CA PHE A 36 -0.47 -0.49 4.58
C PHE A 36 -1.46 -0.98 3.53
N THR A 37 -2.44 -1.73 4.00
CA THR A 37 -3.66 -2.09 3.26
C THR A 37 -4.81 -2.08 4.24
N ALA A 38 -5.82 -1.30 3.93
CA ALA A 38 -7.06 -1.22 4.70
C ALA A 38 -8.27 -1.34 3.78
N THR A 39 -9.25 -2.12 4.19
CA THR A 39 -10.49 -2.34 3.44
C THR A 39 -11.68 -1.81 4.23
N LEU A 40 -12.75 -1.49 3.53
CA LEU A 40 -14.01 -1.10 4.14
C LEU A 40 -14.83 -2.37 4.45
N ASN A 41 -15.01 -2.70 5.73
CA ASN A 41 -15.87 -3.79 6.16
C ASN A 41 -17.33 -3.32 6.33
N THR A 42 -17.53 -2.15 6.94
CA THR A 42 -18.87 -1.55 7.13
C THR A 42 -19.61 -1.42 5.80
N HIS A 43 -20.84 -1.94 5.73
CA HIS A 43 -21.66 -1.92 4.50
C HIS A 43 -23.13 -1.58 4.74
N PRO A 44 -23.70 -0.65 3.95
CA PRO A 44 -22.98 0.36 3.18
C PRO A 44 -22.37 1.45 4.07
N LEU A 45 -21.25 2.04 3.65
CA LEU A 45 -20.78 3.28 4.27
C LEU A 45 -21.58 4.46 3.70
N THR A 46 -22.36 5.11 4.53
CA THR A 46 -23.07 6.34 4.16
C THR A 46 -22.20 7.55 4.45
N LEU A 47 -21.93 8.34 3.42
CA LEU A 47 -21.17 9.57 3.46
C LEU A 47 -22.13 10.74 3.27
N SER A 48 -22.30 11.57 4.29
CA SER A 48 -23.21 12.71 4.28
C SER A 48 -22.46 13.99 4.57
N GLY A 49 -22.44 14.91 3.63
CA GLY A 49 -21.70 16.16 3.70
C GLY A 49 -20.37 16.13 2.95
N ASN A 50 -19.91 17.32 2.55
CA ASN A 50 -18.65 17.51 1.86
C ASN A 50 -17.46 17.31 2.81
N ASN A 51 -16.36 16.80 2.32
CA ASN A 51 -15.10 16.56 3.06
C ASN A 51 -15.20 15.55 4.20
N VAL A 52 -16.25 14.74 4.27
CA VAL A 52 -16.32 13.59 5.20
C VAL A 52 -15.25 12.56 4.80
N ILE A 53 -14.39 12.20 5.74
CA ILE A 53 -13.31 11.25 5.47
C ILE A 53 -13.87 9.83 5.46
N ALA A 54 -13.57 9.08 4.38
CA ALA A 54 -13.87 7.67 4.29
C ALA A 54 -12.90 6.88 5.17
N LYS A 55 -13.41 6.15 6.16
CA LYS A 55 -12.62 5.34 7.09
C LYS A 55 -12.67 3.89 6.66
N PHE A 56 -11.54 3.35 6.25
CA PHE A 56 -11.39 1.93 5.97
C PHE A 56 -11.08 1.21 7.28
N ASP A 57 -12.09 0.56 7.83
CA ASP A 57 -12.17 0.10 9.21
C ASP A 57 -11.51 -1.27 9.46
N ASN A 58 -11.17 -2.01 8.40
CA ASN A 58 -10.47 -3.29 8.49
C ASN A 58 -9.04 -3.18 7.98
N VAL A 59 -8.07 -3.17 8.89
CA VAL A 59 -6.64 -3.07 8.59
C VAL A 59 -6.04 -4.45 8.39
N ILE A 60 -5.57 -4.74 7.15
CA ILE A 60 -4.93 -6.02 6.79
C ILE A 60 -3.43 -5.96 7.08
N LEU A 61 -2.80 -4.83 6.76
CA LEU A 61 -1.38 -4.55 6.98
C LEU A 61 -1.20 -3.10 7.39
N ASN A 62 -0.34 -2.84 8.37
CA ASN A 62 0.06 -1.48 8.75
C ASN A 62 1.50 -1.46 9.26
N ARG A 63 2.45 -1.67 8.35
CA ARG A 63 3.88 -1.63 8.67
C ARG A 63 4.35 -0.18 8.78
N GLY A 64 4.94 0.19 9.90
CA GLY A 64 5.38 1.55 10.20
C GLY A 64 4.26 2.45 10.73
N ASP A 65 3.11 1.85 11.08
CA ASP A 65 1.96 2.49 11.78
C ASP A 65 1.47 3.79 11.13
N GLY A 66 1.63 3.90 9.78
CA GLY A 66 1.26 5.11 9.05
C GLY A 66 -0.24 5.30 8.88
N TYR A 67 -1.05 4.24 8.85
CA TYR A 67 -2.50 4.35 8.67
C TYR A 67 -3.25 4.26 9.99
N ASP A 68 -4.18 5.20 10.20
CA ASP A 68 -5.07 5.21 11.38
C ASP A 68 -6.53 4.98 10.94
N PRO A 69 -7.14 3.81 11.25
CA PRO A 69 -8.53 3.50 10.89
C PRO A 69 -9.57 4.37 11.62
N LYS A 70 -9.21 4.98 12.76
CA LYS A 70 -10.12 5.87 13.50
C LYS A 70 -10.31 7.20 12.77
N THR A 71 -9.28 7.69 12.12
CA THR A 71 -9.31 8.94 11.35
C THR A 71 -9.47 8.73 9.85
N GLY A 72 -9.11 7.55 9.31
CA GLY A 72 -9.10 7.23 7.89
C GLY A 72 -7.91 7.84 7.14
N LYS A 73 -6.87 8.28 7.86
CA LYS A 73 -5.71 8.98 7.30
C LYS A 73 -4.47 8.10 7.32
N PHE A 74 -3.70 8.18 6.25
CA PHE A 74 -2.30 7.76 6.24
C PHE A 74 -1.43 8.98 6.54
N THR A 75 -0.50 8.84 7.49
CA THR A 75 0.54 9.83 7.80
C THR A 75 1.89 9.21 7.43
N ALA A 76 2.66 9.87 6.59
CA ALA A 76 3.95 9.35 6.12
C ALA A 76 4.95 9.19 7.28
N PRO A 77 5.40 7.96 7.61
CA PRO A 77 6.36 7.75 8.69
C PRO A 77 7.79 8.22 8.36
N LYS A 78 8.08 8.52 7.11
CA LYS A 78 9.34 9.08 6.63
C LYS A 78 9.18 9.76 5.28
N SER A 79 10.11 10.62 4.91
CA SER A 79 10.13 11.29 3.60
C SER A 79 10.47 10.32 2.47
N GLY A 80 9.98 10.59 1.25
CA GLY A 80 10.27 9.86 0.02
C GLY A 80 9.05 9.63 -0.87
N LEU A 81 9.22 8.78 -1.87
CA LEU A 81 8.17 8.42 -2.83
C LEU A 81 7.31 7.27 -2.27
N TYR A 82 6.00 7.43 -2.43
CA TYR A 82 4.98 6.46 -2.05
C TYR A 82 4.06 6.17 -3.22
N GLN A 83 3.74 4.90 -3.43
CA GLN A 83 2.64 4.48 -4.30
C GLN A 83 1.39 4.28 -3.45
N PHE A 84 0.26 4.82 -3.91
CA PHE A 84 -1.06 4.56 -3.32
C PHE A 84 -1.97 3.87 -4.33
N SER A 85 -2.98 3.18 -3.82
CA SER A 85 -4.12 2.69 -4.56
C SER A 85 -5.39 2.97 -3.76
N PHE A 86 -6.36 3.60 -4.39
CA PHE A 86 -7.69 3.87 -3.84
C PHE A 86 -8.70 3.21 -4.76
N THR A 87 -9.50 2.29 -4.25
CA THR A 87 -10.59 1.68 -4.99
C THR A 87 -11.89 1.95 -4.26
N ILE A 88 -12.85 2.50 -4.97
CA ILE A 88 -14.21 2.74 -4.48
C ILE A 88 -15.21 1.96 -5.31
N MET A 89 -16.28 1.48 -4.68
CA MET A 89 -17.39 0.84 -5.35
C MET A 89 -18.69 1.54 -4.94
N SER A 90 -19.49 2.00 -5.94
CA SER A 90 -20.78 2.62 -5.71
C SER A 90 -21.83 1.61 -5.24
N ASN A 91 -22.61 1.97 -4.21
CA ASN A 91 -23.76 1.17 -3.77
C ASN A 91 -24.98 1.35 -4.68
N GLY A 92 -24.90 2.19 -5.70
CA GLY A 92 -25.98 2.48 -6.64
C GLY A 92 -26.98 3.51 -6.10
N GLY A 93 -27.99 3.81 -6.91
CA GLY A 93 -29.02 4.80 -6.60
C GLY A 93 -28.59 6.26 -6.74
N SER A 94 -27.35 6.57 -6.46
CA SER A 94 -26.71 7.88 -6.68
C SER A 94 -25.29 7.70 -7.20
N GLU A 95 -24.74 8.75 -7.75
CA GLU A 95 -23.31 8.84 -8.07
C GLU A 95 -22.49 8.81 -6.78
N LEU A 96 -21.22 8.40 -6.86
CA LEU A 96 -20.29 8.43 -5.72
C LEU A 96 -19.08 9.30 -6.08
N HIS A 97 -18.99 10.46 -5.47
CA HIS A 97 -17.89 11.41 -5.70
C HIS A 97 -16.90 11.35 -4.53
N MET A 98 -15.70 10.91 -4.83
CA MET A 98 -14.62 10.86 -3.83
C MET A 98 -13.42 11.68 -4.27
N VAL A 99 -12.65 12.18 -3.32
CA VAL A 99 -11.50 13.06 -3.55
C VAL A 99 -10.32 12.53 -2.75
N VAL A 100 -9.20 12.28 -3.42
CA VAL A 100 -7.91 12.03 -2.77
C VAL A 100 -7.32 13.37 -2.34
N VAL A 101 -6.98 13.46 -1.08
CA VAL A 101 -6.47 14.68 -0.45
C VAL A 101 -5.07 14.45 0.12
N LYS A 102 -4.16 15.37 -0.17
CA LYS A 102 -2.84 15.49 0.47
C LYS A 102 -2.78 16.79 1.27
N ASN A 103 -2.58 16.73 2.58
CA ASN A 103 -2.45 17.89 3.47
C ASN A 103 -3.56 18.93 3.29
N GLY A 104 -4.81 18.48 3.17
CA GLY A 104 -5.95 19.37 2.94
C GLY A 104 -6.18 19.81 1.49
N ASN A 105 -5.27 19.52 0.56
CA ASN A 105 -5.37 19.87 -0.84
C ASN A 105 -5.91 18.68 -1.67
N SER A 106 -6.94 18.92 -2.47
CA SER A 106 -7.46 17.95 -3.44
C SER A 106 -6.43 17.68 -4.54
N ILE A 107 -6.06 16.42 -4.75
CA ILE A 107 -5.08 16.03 -5.76
C ILE A 107 -5.66 15.15 -6.87
N MET A 108 -6.68 14.34 -6.59
CA MET A 108 -7.36 13.48 -7.57
C MET A 108 -8.83 13.32 -7.20
N LYS A 109 -9.65 13.00 -8.19
CA LYS A 109 -11.08 12.71 -7.99
C LYS A 109 -11.40 11.33 -8.54
N LEU A 110 -12.30 10.61 -7.86
CA LEU A 110 -12.89 9.36 -8.30
C LEU A 110 -14.40 9.55 -8.43
N TYR A 111 -14.96 8.96 -9.47
CA TYR A 111 -16.37 9.08 -9.80
C TYR A 111 -16.99 7.70 -10.03
N GLY A 112 -17.73 7.19 -9.06
CA GLY A 112 -18.55 6.00 -9.22
C GLY A 112 -19.93 6.39 -9.79
N SER A 113 -20.36 5.70 -10.85
CA SER A 113 -21.68 5.94 -11.46
C SER A 113 -22.84 5.50 -10.56
N LYS A 114 -24.08 5.78 -10.97
CA LYS A 114 -25.30 5.39 -10.25
C LYS A 114 -25.59 3.89 -10.24
N ILE A 115 -24.76 3.10 -10.92
CA ILE A 115 -24.94 1.65 -11.05
C ILE A 115 -24.31 0.99 -9.81
N HIS A 116 -25.08 0.08 -9.17
CA HIS A 116 -24.53 -0.74 -8.08
C HIS A 116 -23.35 -1.57 -8.60
N GLY A 117 -22.24 -1.55 -7.86
CA GLY A 117 -21.02 -2.25 -8.24
C GLY A 117 -20.11 -1.48 -9.20
N ALA A 118 -20.49 -0.27 -9.65
CA ALA A 118 -19.59 0.58 -10.42
C ALA A 118 -18.35 0.91 -9.58
N THR A 119 -17.19 0.55 -10.12
CA THR A 119 -15.89 0.66 -9.43
C THR A 119 -15.00 1.66 -10.14
N GLU A 120 -14.31 2.48 -9.36
CA GLU A 120 -13.30 3.43 -9.82
C GLU A 120 -12.03 3.27 -9.00
N THR A 121 -10.88 3.45 -9.64
CA THR A 121 -9.57 3.29 -9.01
C THR A 121 -8.63 4.43 -9.39
N ALA A 122 -7.89 4.95 -8.40
CA ALA A 122 -6.81 5.91 -8.59
C ALA A 122 -5.52 5.38 -7.98
N ASN A 123 -4.41 5.47 -8.73
CA ASN A 123 -3.10 4.91 -8.35
C ASN A 123 -1.98 5.98 -8.39
N PRO A 124 -2.03 7.04 -7.56
CA PRO A 124 -1.00 8.07 -7.59
C PRO A 124 0.33 7.60 -7.01
N VAL A 125 1.43 8.09 -7.59
CA VAL A 125 2.74 8.17 -6.93
C VAL A 125 2.90 9.57 -6.37
N LEU A 126 3.25 9.67 -5.10
CA LEU A 126 3.36 10.93 -4.38
C LEU A 126 4.71 11.04 -3.67
N GLU A 127 5.35 12.18 -3.82
CA GLU A 127 6.45 12.56 -2.94
C GLU A 127 5.87 13.10 -1.63
N LEU A 128 6.24 12.50 -0.52
CA LEU A 128 5.79 12.87 0.82
C LEU A 128 6.99 13.23 1.70
N LYS A 129 6.81 14.24 2.54
CA LYS A 129 7.67 14.49 3.71
C LYS A 129 7.12 13.69 4.88
N GLU A 130 7.99 13.36 5.84
CA GLU A 130 7.56 12.81 7.12
C GLU A 130 6.49 13.70 7.75
N GLY A 131 5.38 13.09 8.18
CA GLY A 131 4.21 13.78 8.72
C GLY A 131 3.18 14.22 7.69
N ASP A 132 3.46 14.17 6.38
CA ASP A 132 2.45 14.46 5.35
C ASP A 132 1.29 13.46 5.43
N CYS A 133 0.05 13.97 5.28
CA CYS A 133 -1.17 13.17 5.39
C CYS A 133 -1.83 12.94 4.03
N VAL A 134 -2.25 11.70 3.75
CA VAL A 134 -3.01 11.32 2.56
C VAL A 134 -4.27 10.57 2.99
N TYR A 135 -5.43 10.91 2.42
CA TYR A 135 -6.71 10.33 2.78
C TYR A 135 -7.76 10.52 1.67
N LEU A 136 -8.87 9.79 1.78
CA LEU A 136 -9.99 9.87 0.86
C LEU A 136 -11.17 10.58 1.52
N THR A 137 -11.74 11.57 0.84
CA THR A 137 -12.91 12.32 1.34
C THR A 137 -14.08 12.24 0.38
N HIS A 138 -15.27 12.43 0.91
CA HIS A 138 -16.49 12.65 0.13
C HIS A 138 -16.47 14.03 -0.53
N GLY A 139 -16.78 14.08 -1.81
CA GLY A 139 -16.58 15.26 -2.65
C GLY A 139 -17.79 16.16 -2.84
N VAL A 140 -18.96 15.82 -2.27
CA VAL A 140 -20.21 16.57 -2.42
C VAL A 140 -21.01 16.64 -1.11
N SER A 141 -21.98 17.54 -1.05
CA SER A 141 -22.82 17.71 0.16
C SER A 141 -23.97 16.69 0.25
N ALA A 142 -24.42 16.15 -0.89
CA ALA A 142 -25.48 15.14 -0.95
C ALA A 142 -25.01 13.83 -0.31
N SER A 143 -25.95 13.11 0.33
CA SER A 143 -25.64 11.78 0.90
C SER A 143 -25.42 10.76 -0.21
N GLN A 144 -24.31 10.03 -0.14
CA GLN A 144 -23.92 8.98 -1.08
C GLN A 144 -23.46 7.74 -0.34
N GLN A 145 -23.47 6.58 -1.00
CA GLN A 145 -23.14 5.31 -0.37
C GLN A 145 -22.03 4.56 -1.11
N MET A 146 -21.05 4.09 -0.33
CA MET A 146 -19.96 3.26 -0.80
C MET A 146 -20.13 1.82 -0.30
N VAL A 147 -19.89 0.86 -1.19
CA VAL A 147 -19.94 -0.57 -0.86
C VAL A 147 -18.76 -0.94 0.04
N GLY A 148 -19.10 -1.57 1.17
CA GLY A 148 -18.13 -2.21 2.05
C GLY A 148 -17.86 -3.67 1.67
N HIS A 149 -17.89 -4.59 2.66
CA HIS A 149 -17.59 -6.02 2.46
C HIS A 149 -16.26 -6.25 1.72
N HIS A 150 -15.26 -5.40 2.01
CA HIS A 150 -13.90 -5.44 1.43
C HIS A 150 -13.78 -5.09 -0.05
N TYR A 151 -14.87 -4.68 -0.73
CA TYR A 151 -14.80 -4.24 -2.13
C TYR A 151 -14.12 -2.89 -2.29
N SER A 152 -14.40 -1.94 -1.38
CA SER A 152 -13.69 -0.66 -1.36
C SER A 152 -12.49 -0.74 -0.44
N HIS A 153 -11.34 -0.20 -0.88
CA HIS A 153 -10.09 -0.30 -0.12
C HIS A 153 -9.12 0.83 -0.43
N MET A 154 -8.18 1.00 0.46
CA MET A 154 -7.03 1.90 0.32
C MET A 154 -5.77 1.14 0.69
N SER A 155 -4.71 1.31 -0.09
CA SER A 155 -3.39 0.80 0.22
C SER A 155 -2.31 1.78 -0.18
N GLY A 156 -1.12 1.61 0.38
CA GLY A 156 0.04 2.40 0.01
C GLY A 156 1.32 1.78 0.51
N TYR A 157 2.41 2.04 -0.19
CA TYR A 157 3.73 1.58 0.20
C TYR A 157 4.83 2.55 -0.24
N TYR A 158 5.89 2.54 0.54
CA TYR A 158 7.09 3.31 0.26
C TYR A 158 7.90 2.69 -0.89
N ILE A 159 8.27 3.50 -1.86
CA ILE A 159 9.09 3.09 -3.02
C ILE A 159 10.58 3.32 -2.70
N GLY A 160 10.95 4.55 -2.31
CA GLY A 160 12.33 4.98 -2.12
C GLY A 160 12.45 6.49 -1.88
N GLU A 161 13.68 6.95 -1.70
CA GLU A 161 14.04 8.38 -1.69
C GLU A 161 14.25 8.88 -3.10
#